data_2c62246faa4f5e2a5f4e333c7c60559c
#
_entry.id   2c62246faa4f5e2a5f4e333c7c60559c
#
_cell.length_a   1.000
_cell.length_b   1.000
_cell.length_c   1.000
_cell.angle_alpha   90.00
_cell.angle_beta   90.00
_cell.angle_gamma   90.00
#
_symmetry.space_group_name_H-M   'P 1'
#
loop_
_entity.id
_entity.type
_entity.pdbx_description
1 polymer ?
#
loop_
_entity_poly.entity_id
_entity_poly.type
_entity_poly.pdbx_seq_one_letter_code
_entity_poly.pdbx_strand_id
1 'polypeptide(L)'
;MSQELEELRMAWLGLKARVDQLAAERQQYLEFFENAGAAYVVTASDGRIVEANGAAVDVLQRRKRYLRGKPLTVLIALEQRAEFRSRLACIATGEATDRTWRTVLAAGAERVEVEITARIIGEPSSGICWRLEAVQ
;
A
#
# COMPACT_ATOMS: atom_id res chain seq x y z
N MET A 1 4.05 -48.75 8.94
CA MET A 1 4.93 -47.90 8.10
C MET A 1 4.21 -47.27 6.92
N SER A 2 3.46 -48.06 6.14
CA SER A 2 2.73 -47.50 4.99
C SER A 2 1.67 -46.48 5.39
N GLN A 3 1.04 -46.65 6.55
CA GLN A 3 0.01 -45.75 7.07
C GLN A 3 0.62 -44.37 7.46
N GLU A 4 1.77 -44.38 8.07
CA GLU A 4 2.45 -43.12 8.45
C GLU A 4 2.87 -42.31 7.22
N LEU A 5 3.35 -43.01 6.19
CA LEU A 5 3.69 -42.37 4.92
C LEU A 5 2.48 -41.78 4.23
N GLU A 6 1.33 -42.47 4.28
CA GLU A 6 0.07 -42.00 3.74
C GLU A 6 -0.41 -40.74 4.47
N GLU A 7 -0.31 -40.75 5.81
CA GLU A 7 -0.70 -39.57 6.60
C GLU A 7 0.16 -38.36 6.31
N LEU A 8 1.47 -38.54 6.19
CA LEU A 8 2.39 -37.48 5.83
C LEU A 8 2.10 -36.94 4.43
N ARG A 9 1.82 -37.85 3.50
CA ARG A 9 1.48 -37.48 2.13
C ARG A 9 0.21 -36.65 2.08
N MET A 10 -0.83 -37.06 2.81
CA MET A 10 -2.07 -36.33 2.85
C MET A 10 -1.92 -34.95 3.50
N ALA A 11 -1.11 -34.87 4.58
CA ALA A 11 -0.82 -33.60 5.23
C ALA A 11 -0.08 -32.67 4.27
N TRP A 12 0.90 -33.19 3.52
CA TRP A 12 1.65 -32.39 2.55
C TRP A 12 0.75 -31.88 1.42
N LEU A 13 -0.13 -32.72 0.89
CA LEU A 13 -1.08 -32.33 -0.16
C LEU A 13 -2.05 -31.26 0.33
N GLY A 14 -2.49 -31.36 1.60
CA GLY A 14 -3.35 -30.36 2.20
C GLY A 14 -2.66 -29.00 2.34
N LEU A 15 -1.40 -29.00 2.78
CA LEU A 15 -0.60 -27.79 2.89
C LEU A 15 -0.35 -27.17 1.52
N LYS A 16 -0.01 -27.99 0.54
CA LYS A 16 0.22 -27.52 -0.82
C LYS A 16 -1.03 -26.87 -1.40
N ALA A 17 -2.19 -27.46 -1.19
CA ALA A 17 -3.46 -26.91 -1.66
C ALA A 17 -3.74 -25.55 -1.03
N ARG A 18 -3.43 -25.38 0.27
CA ARG A 18 -3.58 -24.09 0.95
C ARG A 18 -2.64 -23.03 0.40
N VAL A 19 -1.39 -23.41 0.17
CA VAL A 19 -0.39 -22.48 -0.41
C VAL A 19 -0.82 -22.05 -1.80
N ASP A 20 -1.27 -22.98 -2.63
CA ASP A 20 -1.75 -22.70 -3.99
C ASP A 20 -2.97 -21.76 -3.95
N GLN A 21 -3.89 -21.98 -3.00
CA GLN A 21 -5.06 -21.13 -2.83
C GLN A 21 -4.67 -19.72 -2.43
N LEU A 22 -3.76 -19.57 -1.46
CA LEU A 22 -3.29 -18.26 -1.01
C LEU A 22 -2.57 -17.52 -2.14
N ALA A 23 -1.77 -18.23 -2.94
CA ALA A 23 -1.09 -17.64 -4.08
C ALA A 23 -2.10 -17.15 -5.12
N ALA A 24 -3.17 -17.92 -5.37
CA ALA A 24 -4.23 -17.52 -6.31
C ALA A 24 -4.99 -16.29 -5.80
N GLU A 25 -5.33 -16.26 -4.51
CA GLU A 25 -6.00 -15.12 -3.90
C GLU A 25 -5.14 -13.87 -3.94
N ARG A 26 -3.85 -14.02 -3.65
CA ARG A 26 -2.89 -12.91 -3.73
C ARG A 26 -2.80 -12.38 -5.15
N GLN A 27 -2.77 -13.27 -6.13
CA GLN A 27 -2.69 -12.88 -7.55
C GLN A 27 -3.94 -12.09 -7.95
N GLN A 28 -5.13 -12.53 -7.55
CA GLN A 28 -6.37 -11.81 -7.79
C GLN A 28 -6.33 -10.43 -7.15
N TYR A 29 -5.89 -10.35 -5.89
CA TYR A 29 -5.76 -9.08 -5.17
C TYR A 29 -4.83 -8.13 -5.93
N LEU A 30 -3.68 -8.61 -6.36
CA LEU A 30 -2.71 -7.79 -7.09
C LEU A 30 -3.27 -7.31 -8.42
N GLU A 31 -4.03 -8.16 -9.12
CA GLU A 31 -4.68 -7.76 -10.37
C GLU A 31 -5.72 -6.66 -10.15
N PHE A 32 -6.56 -6.81 -9.13
CA PHE A 32 -7.51 -5.76 -8.77
C PHE A 32 -6.80 -4.48 -8.38
N PHE A 33 -5.79 -4.58 -7.55
CA PHE A 33 -5.01 -3.43 -7.10
C PHE A 33 -4.35 -2.71 -8.27
N GLU A 34 -3.70 -3.46 -9.15
CA GLU A 34 -2.97 -2.90 -10.29
C GLU A 34 -3.90 -2.21 -11.29
N ASN A 35 -5.09 -2.76 -11.49
CA ASN A 35 -6.06 -2.27 -12.48
C ASN A 35 -7.15 -1.38 -11.88
N ALA A 36 -7.04 -1.03 -10.61
CA ALA A 36 -7.99 -0.11 -9.98
C ALA A 36 -7.93 1.26 -10.66
N GLY A 37 -9.10 1.87 -10.87
CA GLY A 37 -9.18 3.18 -11.54
C GLY A 37 -8.63 4.32 -10.68
N ALA A 38 -8.52 4.14 -9.37
CA ALA A 38 -7.97 5.13 -8.47
C ALA A 38 -6.51 4.84 -8.16
N ALA A 39 -5.76 5.87 -7.82
CA ALA A 39 -4.35 5.74 -7.45
C ALA A 39 -4.24 5.30 -5.99
N TYR A 40 -3.63 4.15 -5.77
CA TYR A 40 -3.40 3.60 -4.43
C TYR A 40 -1.92 3.34 -4.19
N VAL A 41 -1.47 3.70 -2.99
CA VAL A 41 -0.13 3.40 -2.50
C VAL A 41 -0.30 2.69 -1.16
N VAL A 42 0.41 1.59 -0.97
CA VAL A 42 0.44 0.88 0.31
C VAL A 42 1.79 1.14 0.96
N THR A 43 1.76 1.58 2.21
CA THR A 43 2.98 1.81 2.98
C THR A 43 2.97 0.99 4.26
N ALA A 44 4.15 0.79 4.85
CA ALA A 44 4.26 0.38 6.24
C ALA A 44 3.76 1.53 7.13
N SER A 45 3.58 1.27 8.41
CA SER A 45 3.08 2.28 9.36
C SER A 45 4.01 3.48 9.49
N ASP A 46 5.29 3.33 9.14
CA ASP A 46 6.27 4.42 9.14
C ASP A 46 6.25 5.26 7.84
N GLY A 47 5.40 4.90 6.88
CA GLY A 47 5.26 5.61 5.62
C GLY A 47 6.12 5.10 4.48
N ARG A 48 6.90 4.04 4.68
CA ARG A 48 7.70 3.46 3.59
C ARG A 48 6.82 2.73 2.60
N ILE A 49 7.00 3.02 1.33
CA ILE A 49 6.18 2.45 0.26
C ILE A 49 6.52 0.97 0.08
N VAL A 50 5.47 0.14 0.16
CA VAL A 50 5.55 -1.30 -0.09
C VAL A 50 5.07 -1.61 -1.50
N GLU A 51 3.99 -0.96 -1.93
CA GLU A 51 3.40 -1.20 -3.24
C GLU A 51 2.68 0.06 -3.74
N ALA A 52 2.63 0.21 -5.05
CA ALA A 52 1.89 1.29 -5.71
C ALA A 52 1.25 0.71 -6.97
N ASN A 53 -0.01 1.05 -7.24
CA ASN A 53 -0.66 0.56 -8.45
C ASN A 53 -0.32 1.44 -9.67
N GLY A 54 -0.78 1.02 -10.85
CA GLY A 54 -0.48 1.73 -12.10
C GLY A 54 -0.94 3.17 -12.08
N ALA A 55 -2.15 3.44 -11.55
CA ALA A 55 -2.67 4.81 -11.46
C ALA A 55 -1.80 5.68 -10.53
N ALA A 56 -1.29 5.12 -9.43
CA ALA A 56 -0.38 5.84 -8.54
C ALA A 56 0.96 6.16 -9.22
N VAL A 57 1.49 5.22 -9.97
CA VAL A 57 2.71 5.43 -10.77
C VAL A 57 2.53 6.61 -11.71
N ASP A 58 1.37 6.69 -12.37
CA ASP A 58 1.06 7.78 -13.29
C ASP A 58 0.94 9.12 -12.56
N VAL A 59 0.24 9.15 -11.44
CA VAL A 59 0.07 10.38 -10.66
C VAL A 59 1.40 10.87 -10.08
N LEU A 60 2.21 9.94 -9.57
CA LEU A 60 3.49 10.28 -8.93
C LEU A 60 4.61 10.48 -9.94
N GLN A 61 4.42 10.04 -11.18
CA GLN A 61 5.42 10.11 -12.26
C GLN A 61 6.76 9.51 -11.85
N ARG A 62 6.69 8.36 -11.18
CA ARG A 62 7.86 7.60 -10.76
C ARG A 62 7.62 6.12 -11.03
N ARG A 63 8.67 5.41 -11.39
CA ARG A 63 8.60 3.96 -11.62
C ARG A 63 8.43 3.23 -10.31
N LYS A 64 7.73 2.09 -10.35
CA LYS A 64 7.54 1.23 -9.16
C LYS A 64 8.86 0.90 -8.48
N ARG A 65 9.90 0.61 -9.26
CA ARG A 65 11.22 0.27 -8.74
C ARG A 65 11.77 1.40 -7.87
N TYR A 66 11.57 2.63 -8.27
CA TYR A 66 11.99 3.80 -7.50
C TYR A 66 11.17 3.96 -6.22
N LEU A 67 9.84 3.72 -6.33
CA LEU A 67 8.91 3.96 -5.23
C LEU A 67 9.11 2.98 -4.07
N ARG A 68 9.38 1.71 -4.36
CA ARG A 68 9.52 0.69 -3.33
C ARG A 68 10.62 1.04 -2.34
N GLY A 69 10.29 1.01 -1.07
CA GLY A 69 11.21 1.30 0.02
C GLY A 69 11.43 2.78 0.30
N LYS A 70 10.92 3.66 -0.54
CA LYS A 70 11.02 5.11 -0.32
C LYS A 70 9.94 5.57 0.64
N PRO A 71 10.24 6.52 1.55
CA PRO A 71 9.19 7.13 2.35
C PRO A 71 8.24 7.92 1.45
N LEU A 72 6.94 7.77 1.66
CA LEU A 72 5.94 8.54 0.91
C LEU A 72 6.16 10.04 1.07
N THR A 73 6.69 10.45 2.21
CA THR A 73 6.98 11.86 2.51
C THR A 73 7.86 12.53 1.45
N VAL A 74 8.79 11.81 0.83
CA VAL A 74 9.69 12.41 -0.18
C VAL A 74 8.96 12.78 -1.46
N LEU A 75 7.76 12.23 -1.66
CA LEU A 75 6.92 12.54 -2.81
C LEU A 75 5.94 13.68 -2.52
N ILE A 76 5.87 14.12 -1.28
CA ILE A 76 5.08 15.28 -0.86
C ILE A 76 5.93 16.53 -1.08
N ALA A 77 5.30 17.62 -1.54
CA ALA A 77 5.99 18.89 -1.71
C ALA A 77 6.64 19.33 -0.40
N LEU A 78 7.83 19.90 -0.49
CA LEU A 78 8.68 20.20 0.66
C LEU A 78 7.93 20.94 1.77
N GLU A 79 7.17 21.96 1.41
CA GLU A 79 6.44 22.81 2.37
C GLU A 79 5.26 22.09 3.05
N GLN A 80 4.86 20.92 2.52
CA GLN A 80 3.76 20.12 3.06
C GLN A 80 4.26 18.94 3.89
N ARG A 81 5.56 18.70 3.91
CA ARG A 81 6.12 17.48 4.54
C ARG A 81 5.94 17.45 6.06
N ALA A 82 6.07 18.57 6.72
CA ALA A 82 5.91 18.64 8.17
C ALA A 82 4.49 18.25 8.59
N GLU A 83 3.49 18.79 7.88
CA GLU A 83 2.10 18.42 8.12
C GLU A 83 1.84 16.96 7.83
N PHE A 84 2.39 16.46 6.72
CA PHE A 84 2.22 15.04 6.35
C PHE A 84 2.78 14.12 7.44
N ARG A 85 3.99 14.40 7.93
CA ARG A 85 4.61 13.60 9.00
C ARG A 85 3.79 13.63 10.28
N SER A 86 3.25 14.79 10.63
CA SER A 86 2.40 14.93 11.82
C SER A 86 1.14 14.08 11.69
N ARG A 87 0.48 14.14 10.54
CA ARG A 87 -0.73 13.34 10.28
C ARG A 87 -0.43 11.86 10.24
N LEU A 88 0.69 11.46 9.63
CA LEU A 88 1.14 10.08 9.60
C LEU A 88 1.35 9.53 11.01
N ALA A 89 1.99 10.29 11.88
CA ALA A 89 2.20 9.88 13.26
C ALA A 89 0.88 9.66 14.00
N CYS A 90 -0.09 10.55 13.80
CA CYS A 90 -1.42 10.41 14.40
C CYS A 90 -2.17 9.19 13.87
N ILE A 91 -2.07 8.90 12.57
CA ILE A 91 -2.69 7.74 11.96
C ILE A 91 -2.05 6.46 12.51
N ALA A 92 -0.72 6.42 12.58
CA ALA A 92 0.01 5.24 13.05
C ALA A 92 -0.29 4.91 14.50
N THR A 93 -0.58 5.90 15.34
CA THR A 93 -0.93 5.69 16.75
C THR A 93 -2.42 5.47 16.97
N GLY A 94 -3.24 5.58 15.91
CA GLY A 94 -4.68 5.43 16.01
C GLY A 94 -5.41 6.63 16.58
N GLU A 95 -4.73 7.76 16.77
CA GLU A 95 -5.31 8.97 17.35
C GLU A 95 -6.07 9.81 16.34
N ALA A 96 -5.83 9.61 15.04
CA ALA A 96 -6.46 10.42 14.00
C ALA A 96 -7.93 10.07 13.83
N THR A 97 -8.78 11.10 13.85
CA THR A 97 -10.20 10.98 13.53
C THR A 97 -10.48 11.36 12.07
N ASP A 98 -9.65 12.27 11.51
CA ASP A 98 -9.76 12.71 10.13
C ASP A 98 -8.56 12.15 9.36
N ARG A 99 -8.85 11.32 8.35
CA ARG A 99 -7.84 10.64 7.53
C ARG A 99 -7.86 11.10 6.08
N THR A 100 -8.57 12.17 5.80
CA THR A 100 -8.65 12.76 4.46
C THR A 100 -8.26 14.22 4.52
N TRP A 101 -7.30 14.62 3.70
CA TRP A 101 -6.88 16.02 3.62
C TRP A 101 -6.28 16.30 2.25
N ARG A 102 -6.10 17.58 1.94
CA ARG A 102 -5.46 18.00 0.69
C ARG A 102 -3.97 18.26 0.93
N THR A 103 -3.17 17.84 -0.01
CA THR A 103 -1.73 18.10 0.00
C THR A 103 -1.25 18.27 -1.45
N VAL A 104 0.03 18.53 -1.59
CA VAL A 104 0.64 18.72 -2.91
C VAL A 104 1.74 17.67 -3.10
N LEU A 105 1.65 16.94 -4.20
CA LEU A 105 2.67 15.98 -4.59
C LEU A 105 3.74 16.68 -5.44
N ALA A 106 5.00 16.31 -5.21
CA ALA A 106 6.09 16.67 -6.09
C ALA A 106 6.22 15.57 -7.14
N ALA A 107 5.47 15.68 -8.23
CA ALA A 107 5.38 14.67 -9.30
C ALA A 107 6.32 15.04 -10.44
N GLY A 108 7.55 14.50 -10.41
CA GLY A 108 8.55 14.88 -11.41
C GLY A 108 8.90 16.35 -11.33
N ALA A 109 8.76 17.06 -12.44
CA ALA A 109 8.97 18.51 -12.51
C ALA A 109 7.70 19.29 -12.15
N GLU A 110 6.57 18.61 -11.97
CA GLU A 110 5.28 19.23 -11.74
C GLU A 110 4.84 19.10 -10.28
N ARG A 111 3.96 19.99 -9.88
CA ARG A 111 3.30 19.93 -8.59
C ARG A 111 1.83 19.62 -8.83
N VAL A 112 1.33 18.61 -8.13
CA VAL A 112 -0.04 18.15 -8.30
C VAL A 112 -0.75 18.23 -6.96
N GLU A 113 -1.83 19.00 -6.92
CA GLU A 113 -2.69 19.06 -5.72
C GLU A 113 -3.59 17.83 -5.72
N VAL A 114 -3.58 17.12 -4.58
CA VAL A 114 -4.37 15.90 -4.43
C VAL A 114 -5.12 15.91 -3.12
N GLU A 115 -6.24 15.18 -3.11
CA GLU A 115 -6.90 14.78 -1.88
C GLU A 115 -6.37 13.40 -1.52
N ILE A 116 -5.81 13.28 -0.34
CA ILE A 116 -5.22 12.04 0.14
C ILE A 116 -6.11 11.45 1.23
N THR A 117 -6.38 10.16 1.12
CA THR A 117 -7.16 9.43 2.10
C THR A 117 -6.36 8.25 2.60
N ALA A 118 -6.25 8.11 3.91
CA ALA A 118 -5.48 7.04 4.54
C ALA A 118 -6.43 6.02 5.17
N ARG A 119 -6.14 4.75 4.99
CA ARG A 119 -6.87 3.65 5.63
C ARG A 119 -5.87 2.68 6.22
N ILE A 120 -6.03 2.36 7.50
CA ILE A 120 -5.19 1.36 8.15
C ILE A 120 -5.60 -0.03 7.65
N ILE A 121 -4.61 -0.85 7.32
CA ILE A 121 -4.82 -2.23 6.87
C ILE A 121 -4.07 -3.19 7.78
N GLY A 122 -4.70 -4.34 8.03
CA GLY A 122 -4.11 -5.39 8.88
C GLY A 122 -4.29 -5.12 10.37
N GLU A 123 -4.10 -6.17 11.15
CA GLU A 123 -4.15 -6.13 12.62
C GLU A 123 -3.00 -6.95 13.20
N PRO A 124 -2.27 -6.38 14.18
CA PRO A 124 -2.22 -4.95 14.53
C PRO A 124 -1.78 -4.12 13.32
N SER A 125 -2.07 -2.83 13.29
CA SER A 125 -1.88 -2.00 12.10
C SER A 125 -0.53 -2.23 11.45
N SER A 126 -0.50 -3.07 10.41
CA SER A 126 0.72 -3.47 9.72
C SER A 126 1.03 -2.57 8.51
N GLY A 127 0.08 -1.73 8.13
CA GLY A 127 0.28 -0.85 7.00
C GLY A 127 -0.85 0.14 6.82
N ILE A 128 -0.66 1.03 5.86
CA ILE A 128 -1.64 2.07 5.52
C ILE A 128 -1.82 2.04 4.01
N CYS A 129 -3.08 2.04 3.57
CA CYS A 129 -3.42 2.21 2.17
C CYS A 129 -3.79 3.67 1.93
N TRP A 130 -3.09 4.31 1.00
CA TRP A 130 -3.28 5.72 0.66
C TRP A 130 -3.95 5.82 -0.71
N ARG A 131 -5.05 6.55 -0.76
CA ARG A 131 -5.70 6.89 -2.01
C ARG A 131 -5.34 8.33 -2.38
N LEU A 132 -4.87 8.51 -3.60
CA LEU A 132 -4.48 9.83 -4.10
C LEU A 132 -5.44 10.22 -5.22
N GLU A 133 -6.16 11.31 -5.03
CA GLU A 133 -7.12 11.78 -6.01
C GLU A 133 -6.77 13.21 -6.42
N ALA A 134 -6.46 13.40 -7.70
CA ALA A 134 -6.12 14.72 -8.21
C ALA A 134 -7.31 15.68 -8.03
N VAL A 135 -7.02 16.86 -7.55
CA VAL A 135 -8.02 17.92 -7.36
C VAL A 135 -8.10 18.72 -8.66
N GLN A 136 -9.30 18.84 -9.19
CA GLN A 136 -9.57 19.63 -10.41
C GLN A 136 -10.07 21.02 -10.10
#